data_5d4bd03d49b56e2e22e5ee73ae046622
#
_entry.id   5d4bd03d49b56e2e22e5ee73ae046622
#
_cell.length_a   1.000
_cell.length_b   1.000
_cell.length_c   1.000
_cell.angle_alpha   90.00
_cell.angle_beta   90.00
_cell.angle_gamma   90.00
#
_symmetry.space_group_name_H-M   'P 1'
#
loop_
_entity.id
_entity.type
_entity.pdbx_description
1 polymer ?
#
loop_
_entity_poly.entity_id
_entity_poly.type
_entity_poly.pdbx_seq_one_letter_code
_entity_poly.pdbx_strand_id
1 'polypeptide(L)'
;ASKIFFWNQENSSFGGYFCLWLSYFIQNSGMKAKAIVFEAPLSLQVRELELAPMGPLDIEVAVQFSGISTGTERLLWEGTMPPFPGLAYPLVPGYETVGTVSAMGADVSTVAIGDTVFLPGSYAFQGVQNIFGGAGERLVVPSERAVKLNPSLGVNGILLALAATAHHVFTSGPSSDRLSYPDLIVGHGIMGRLLARLVIAAGQPAPTVWETQGVRRAGGVGYAVIHPDEDAKRDYRCVCDVSGDAGILNRVIPKIGAGGEVILAGFYKQDLSFAYAPAFMREANIRVAAQWQRADLDAVVAMFHDGRLPLDGLITHTEKATNAQRAYDVAFGDPACLKMVVDWR
;
A
#
# COMPACT_ATOMS: atom_id res chain seq x y z
N ALA A 1 23.75 -58.54 -26.54
CA ALA A 1 22.75 -59.55 -26.88
C ALA A 1 21.40 -58.89 -27.00
N SER A 2 20.95 -58.71 -28.22
CA SER A 2 19.67 -58.14 -28.63
C SER A 2 18.52 -59.02 -28.19
N LYS A 3 17.49 -58.42 -27.65
CA LYS A 3 16.15 -58.99 -27.64
C LYS A 3 15.19 -57.98 -28.22
N ILE A 4 14.78 -58.23 -29.45
CA ILE A 4 13.66 -57.66 -30.16
C ILE A 4 12.38 -58.22 -29.52
N PHE A 5 11.51 -57.36 -28.98
CA PHE A 5 10.16 -57.75 -28.58
C PHE A 5 9.20 -57.36 -29.70
N PHE A 6 8.55 -58.38 -30.29
CA PHE A 6 7.40 -58.25 -31.20
C PHE A 6 6.20 -57.68 -30.47
N TRP A 7 5.58 -56.65 -31.08
CA TRP A 7 4.34 -56.03 -30.63
C TRP A 7 3.16 -56.73 -31.28
N ASN A 8 2.32 -57.34 -30.46
CA ASN A 8 1.11 -57.98 -30.93
C ASN A 8 -0.04 -56.96 -30.79
N GLN A 9 -0.69 -56.68 -31.93
CA GLN A 9 -1.89 -55.84 -31.97
C GLN A 9 -3.05 -56.65 -31.44
N GLU A 10 -3.60 -56.23 -30.28
CA GLU A 10 -5.00 -56.36 -29.90
C GLU A 10 -5.18 -55.76 -28.49
N ASN A 11 -5.71 -54.50 -28.42
CA ASN A 11 -6.77 -54.13 -27.45
C ASN A 11 -7.04 -52.62 -27.51
N SER A 12 -8.25 -52.30 -27.82
CA SER A 12 -8.85 -51.01 -27.89
C SER A 12 -9.10 -50.40 -26.50
N SER A 13 -8.07 -49.84 -25.88
CA SER A 13 -8.20 -49.04 -24.65
C SER A 13 -7.28 -47.79 -24.59
N PHE A 14 -6.75 -47.40 -25.75
CA PHE A 14 -5.83 -46.25 -25.83
C PHE A 14 -6.51 -44.87 -25.75
N GLY A 15 -7.86 -44.78 -25.96
CA GLY A 15 -8.60 -43.50 -25.91
C GLY A 15 -8.70 -42.92 -24.51
N GLY A 16 -8.78 -43.78 -23.47
CA GLY A 16 -8.99 -43.32 -22.07
C GLY A 16 -7.72 -42.72 -21.44
N TYR A 17 -6.57 -43.29 -21.73
CA TYR A 17 -5.30 -42.79 -21.15
C TYR A 17 -4.81 -41.50 -21.83
N PHE A 18 -5.06 -41.34 -23.12
CA PHE A 18 -4.70 -40.11 -23.83
C PHE A 18 -5.54 -38.90 -23.36
N CYS A 19 -6.84 -39.10 -23.11
CA CYS A 19 -7.70 -38.09 -22.53
C CYS A 19 -7.30 -37.75 -21.07
N LEU A 20 -6.97 -38.75 -20.26
CA LEU A 20 -6.49 -38.54 -18.89
C LEU A 20 -5.11 -37.86 -18.87
N TRP A 21 -4.23 -38.20 -19.80
CA TRP A 21 -2.92 -37.58 -19.95
C TRP A 21 -3.01 -36.15 -20.47
N LEU A 22 -3.88 -35.87 -21.45
CA LEU A 22 -4.20 -34.50 -21.89
C LEU A 22 -4.88 -33.69 -20.78
N SER A 23 -5.81 -34.28 -20.02
CA SER A 23 -6.44 -33.62 -18.88
C SER A 23 -5.42 -33.31 -17.77
N TYR A 24 -4.47 -34.21 -17.52
CA TYR A 24 -3.39 -33.99 -16.54
C TYR A 24 -2.41 -32.90 -16.99
N PHE A 25 -2.10 -32.80 -18.31
CA PHE A 25 -1.26 -31.73 -18.87
C PHE A 25 -2.00 -30.39 -18.97
N ILE A 26 -3.30 -30.38 -19.23
CA ILE A 26 -4.12 -29.16 -19.25
C ILE A 26 -4.35 -28.64 -17.82
N GLN A 27 -4.43 -29.54 -16.83
CA GLN A 27 -4.49 -29.15 -15.40
C GLN A 27 -3.18 -28.64 -14.82
N ASN A 28 -2.04 -28.90 -15.50
CA ASN A 28 -0.71 -28.51 -15.03
C ASN A 28 -0.05 -27.38 -15.84
N SER A 29 -0.75 -26.70 -16.73
CA SER A 29 -0.31 -25.40 -17.20
C SER A 29 -0.51 -24.40 -16.06
N GLY A 30 0.55 -24.11 -15.30
CA GLY A 30 0.51 -23.16 -14.20
C GLY A 30 -0.17 -21.86 -14.63
N MET A 31 -1.05 -21.34 -13.77
CA MET A 31 -1.70 -20.05 -14.01
C MET A 31 -0.63 -18.99 -14.14
N LYS A 32 -0.68 -18.18 -15.20
CA LYS A 32 0.25 -17.09 -15.44
C LYS A 32 -0.45 -15.75 -15.35
N ALA A 33 0.31 -14.74 -14.96
CA ALA A 33 -0.17 -13.36 -14.88
C ALA A 33 0.97 -12.39 -15.19
N LYS A 34 0.61 -11.26 -15.82
CA LYS A 34 1.55 -10.15 -15.97
C LYS A 34 1.71 -9.44 -14.63
N ALA A 35 2.96 -9.08 -14.32
CA ALA A 35 3.31 -8.30 -13.15
C ALA A 35 4.37 -7.27 -13.49
N ILE A 36 4.38 -6.16 -12.75
CA ILE A 36 5.49 -5.22 -12.75
C ILE A 36 6.58 -5.80 -11.88
N VAL A 37 7.76 -5.98 -12.42
CA VAL A 37 8.91 -6.56 -11.75
C VAL A 37 10.03 -5.53 -11.67
N PHE A 38 10.51 -5.23 -10.48
CA PHE A 38 11.79 -4.53 -10.32
C PHE A 38 12.90 -5.58 -10.48
N GLU A 39 13.60 -5.53 -11.61
CA GLU A 39 14.69 -6.47 -11.91
C GLU A 39 15.94 -6.18 -11.09
N ALA A 40 16.17 -4.89 -10.85
CA ALA A 40 17.24 -4.32 -10.05
C ALA A 40 16.84 -2.88 -9.66
N PRO A 41 17.56 -2.19 -8.79
CA PRO A 41 17.36 -0.76 -8.58
C PRO A 41 17.35 0.02 -9.89
N LEU A 42 16.35 0.92 -10.04
CA LEU A 42 16.11 1.76 -11.21
C LEU A 42 15.82 0.98 -12.52
N SER A 43 15.43 -0.28 -12.42
CA SER A 43 15.13 -1.13 -13.58
C SER A 43 13.85 -1.91 -13.33
N LEU A 44 12.83 -1.72 -14.18
CA LEU A 44 11.60 -2.51 -14.14
C LEU A 44 11.24 -3.07 -15.52
N GLN A 45 10.48 -4.15 -15.49
CA GLN A 45 9.84 -4.74 -16.66
C GLN A 45 8.44 -5.23 -16.30
N VAL A 46 7.54 -5.26 -17.28
CA VAL A 46 6.30 -6.03 -17.18
C VAL A 46 6.58 -7.42 -17.69
N ARG A 47 6.46 -8.42 -16.82
CA ARG A 47 6.75 -9.84 -17.14
C ARG A 47 5.52 -10.69 -16.92
N GLU A 48 5.43 -11.75 -17.70
CA GLU A 48 4.52 -12.86 -17.44
C GLU A 48 5.20 -13.83 -16.47
N LEU A 49 4.60 -14.05 -15.31
CA LEU A 49 5.10 -14.90 -14.24
C LEU A 49 4.09 -16.01 -13.93
N GLU A 50 4.60 -17.15 -13.48
CA GLU A 50 3.76 -18.22 -12.95
C GLU A 50 3.25 -17.85 -11.57
N LEU A 51 1.98 -18.18 -11.29
CA LEU A 51 1.37 -18.08 -9.97
C LEU A 51 1.37 -19.43 -9.26
N ALA A 52 1.52 -19.42 -7.96
CA ALA A 52 1.30 -20.61 -7.14
C ALA A 52 -0.13 -21.13 -7.33
N PRO A 53 -0.35 -22.44 -7.34
CA PRO A 53 -1.69 -23.01 -7.39
C PRO A 53 -2.56 -22.49 -6.26
N MET A 54 -3.83 -22.23 -6.57
CA MET A 54 -4.83 -21.83 -5.58
C MET A 54 -5.17 -23.00 -4.64
N GLY A 55 -5.05 -22.76 -3.33
CA GLY A 55 -5.46 -23.70 -2.30
C GLY A 55 -6.97 -23.62 -1.98
N PRO A 56 -7.48 -24.49 -1.10
CA PRO A 56 -8.91 -24.56 -0.78
C PRO A 56 -9.45 -23.29 -0.08
N LEU A 57 -8.61 -22.53 0.60
CA LEU A 57 -8.96 -21.26 1.28
C LEU A 57 -8.55 -20.01 0.50
N ASP A 58 -7.97 -20.17 -0.69
CA ASP A 58 -7.50 -19.06 -1.50
C ASP A 58 -8.56 -18.53 -2.44
N ILE A 59 -8.37 -17.30 -2.86
CA ILE A 59 -9.12 -16.67 -3.94
C ILE A 59 -8.18 -16.19 -5.04
N GLU A 60 -8.68 -16.20 -6.27
CA GLU A 60 -8.09 -15.47 -7.38
C GLU A 60 -8.80 -14.14 -7.55
N VAL A 61 -8.03 -13.07 -7.74
CA VAL A 61 -8.57 -11.73 -7.98
C VAL A 61 -8.05 -11.21 -9.30
N ALA A 62 -8.96 -10.88 -10.20
CA ALA A 62 -8.68 -10.10 -11.39
C ALA A 62 -8.49 -8.64 -10.99
N VAL A 63 -7.26 -8.15 -11.07
CA VAL A 63 -6.90 -6.81 -10.62
C VAL A 63 -7.42 -5.77 -11.60
N GLN A 64 -8.06 -4.74 -11.07
CA GLN A 64 -8.48 -3.58 -11.83
C GLN A 64 -7.51 -2.43 -11.69
N PHE A 65 -7.03 -2.20 -10.45
CA PHE A 65 -6.16 -1.07 -10.11
C PHE A 65 -5.12 -1.47 -9.06
N SER A 66 -3.92 -0.94 -9.20
CA SER A 66 -2.92 -0.93 -8.13
C SER A 66 -2.35 0.46 -7.93
N GLY A 67 -2.11 0.84 -6.67
CA GLY A 67 -1.49 2.12 -6.33
C GLY A 67 0.03 2.01 -6.26
N ILE A 68 0.75 3.08 -6.64
CA ILE A 68 2.18 3.20 -6.41
C ILE A 68 2.41 4.02 -5.14
N SER A 69 3.17 3.44 -4.19
CA SER A 69 3.54 4.11 -2.94
C SER A 69 4.81 4.94 -3.11
N THR A 70 4.67 6.27 -3.05
CA THR A 70 5.81 7.20 -3.18
C THR A 70 6.76 7.19 -1.96
N GLY A 71 6.39 6.53 -0.87
CA GLY A 71 7.26 6.28 0.28
C GLY A 71 8.03 4.97 0.10
N THR A 72 7.39 3.85 0.40
CA THR A 72 8.01 2.52 0.47
C THR A 72 8.52 2.02 -0.88
N GLU A 73 7.68 2.07 -1.94
CA GLU A 73 8.09 1.55 -3.25
C GLU A 73 9.21 2.39 -3.89
N ARG A 74 9.26 3.70 -3.58
CA ARG A 74 10.36 4.53 -4.02
C ARG A 74 11.71 4.05 -3.48
N LEU A 75 11.76 3.63 -2.22
CA LEU A 75 12.99 3.09 -1.62
C LEU A 75 13.40 1.76 -2.25
N LEU A 76 12.41 0.90 -2.56
CA LEU A 76 12.66 -0.34 -3.32
C LEU A 76 13.17 -0.01 -4.73
N TRP A 77 12.54 0.93 -5.42
CA TRP A 77 12.93 1.39 -6.74
C TRP A 77 14.36 1.95 -6.76
N GLU A 78 14.69 2.82 -5.81
CA GLU A 78 16.02 3.43 -5.70
C GLU A 78 17.10 2.46 -5.13
N GLY A 79 16.71 1.30 -4.60
CA GLY A 79 17.64 0.38 -3.91
C GLY A 79 18.16 0.91 -2.58
N THR A 80 17.44 1.88 -1.98
CA THR A 80 17.81 2.53 -0.71
C THR A 80 16.99 2.05 0.48
N MET A 81 16.14 1.04 0.28
CA MET A 81 15.39 0.40 1.36
C MET A 81 16.35 -0.23 2.37
N PRO A 82 16.22 0.06 3.67
CA PRO A 82 16.99 -0.65 4.69
C PRO A 82 16.83 -2.17 4.54
N PRO A 83 17.90 -2.95 4.71
CA PRO A 83 17.83 -4.41 4.54
C PRO A 83 16.89 -5.04 5.57
N PHE A 84 16.04 -5.96 5.11
CA PHE A 84 15.19 -6.79 5.95
C PHE A 84 15.07 -8.20 5.33
N PRO A 85 14.67 -9.23 6.09
CA PRO A 85 14.55 -10.60 5.58
C PRO A 85 13.60 -10.67 4.37
N GLY A 86 14.05 -11.28 3.28
CA GLY A 86 13.29 -11.43 2.03
C GLY A 86 13.47 -10.30 1.02
N LEU A 87 14.15 -9.21 1.35
CA LEU A 87 14.46 -8.16 0.37
C LEU A 87 15.57 -8.62 -0.58
N ALA A 88 15.19 -8.92 -1.80
CA ALA A 88 16.09 -9.21 -2.91
C ALA A 88 15.42 -8.90 -4.24
N TYR A 89 16.21 -8.71 -5.29
CA TYR A 89 15.74 -8.56 -6.67
C TYR A 89 15.97 -9.87 -7.45
N PRO A 90 15.14 -10.17 -8.46
CA PRO A 90 13.97 -9.42 -8.90
C PRO A 90 12.80 -9.53 -7.92
N LEU A 91 11.95 -8.47 -7.84
CA LEU A 91 10.79 -8.45 -6.95
C LEU A 91 9.54 -7.84 -7.60
N VAL A 92 8.35 -8.29 -7.17
CA VAL A 92 7.07 -7.67 -7.49
C VAL A 92 6.68 -6.77 -6.33
N PRO A 93 6.54 -5.44 -6.54
CA PRO A 93 6.14 -4.49 -5.51
C PRO A 93 4.62 -4.45 -5.30
N GLY A 94 4.15 -3.53 -4.46
CA GLY A 94 2.75 -3.12 -4.35
C GLY A 94 1.98 -3.78 -3.22
N TYR A 95 1.19 -2.96 -2.51
CA TYR A 95 0.33 -3.37 -1.40
C TYR A 95 -1.01 -2.62 -1.39
N GLU A 96 -1.36 -1.99 -2.50
CA GLU A 96 -2.55 -1.14 -2.66
C GLU A 96 -3.33 -1.60 -3.88
N THR A 97 -4.00 -2.75 -3.80
CA THR A 97 -4.61 -3.38 -4.96
C THR A 97 -6.12 -3.52 -4.79
N VAL A 98 -6.87 -3.20 -5.84
CA VAL A 98 -8.32 -3.41 -5.94
C VAL A 98 -8.63 -4.23 -7.16
N GLY A 99 -9.49 -5.22 -7.00
CA GLY A 99 -9.92 -6.09 -8.08
C GLY A 99 -11.23 -6.79 -7.77
N THR A 100 -11.60 -7.71 -8.65
CA THR A 100 -12.80 -8.52 -8.52
C THR A 100 -12.42 -9.98 -8.33
N VAL A 101 -13.05 -10.65 -7.38
CA VAL A 101 -12.88 -12.09 -7.16
C VAL A 101 -13.33 -12.85 -8.41
N SER A 102 -12.40 -13.55 -9.07
CA SER A 102 -12.62 -14.29 -10.31
C SER A 102 -12.77 -15.79 -10.11
N ALA A 103 -12.11 -16.34 -9.08
CA ALA A 103 -12.24 -17.73 -8.65
C ALA A 103 -12.05 -17.86 -7.14
N MET A 104 -12.50 -18.96 -6.57
CA MET A 104 -12.38 -19.23 -5.14
C MET A 104 -12.18 -20.73 -4.87
N GLY A 105 -11.42 -21.05 -3.86
CA GLY A 105 -11.23 -22.40 -3.34
C GLY A 105 -12.50 -22.93 -2.67
N ALA A 106 -12.58 -24.25 -2.51
CA ALA A 106 -13.79 -24.94 -2.07
C ALA A 106 -14.23 -24.56 -0.63
N ASP A 107 -13.29 -24.12 0.22
CA ASP A 107 -13.55 -23.83 1.63
C ASP A 107 -13.67 -22.32 1.92
N VAL A 108 -13.67 -21.47 0.87
CA VAL A 108 -13.84 -20.03 1.01
C VAL A 108 -15.30 -19.69 1.31
N SER A 109 -15.54 -18.92 2.38
CA SER A 109 -16.88 -18.48 2.80
C SER A 109 -16.98 -16.98 3.09
N THR A 110 -15.85 -16.25 3.05
CA THR A 110 -15.77 -14.83 3.44
C THR A 110 -16.12 -13.87 2.32
N VAL A 111 -15.98 -14.31 1.06
CA VAL A 111 -16.25 -13.55 -0.16
C VAL A 111 -16.92 -14.43 -1.20
N ALA A 112 -17.45 -13.83 -2.26
CA ALA A 112 -18.05 -14.52 -3.40
C ALA A 112 -17.42 -14.06 -4.72
N ILE A 113 -17.53 -14.90 -5.77
CA ILE A 113 -17.15 -14.50 -7.13
C ILE A 113 -17.94 -13.26 -7.53
N GLY A 114 -17.25 -12.27 -8.09
CA GLY A 114 -17.82 -10.97 -8.44
C GLY A 114 -17.71 -9.89 -7.35
N ASP A 115 -17.33 -10.26 -6.13
CA ASP A 115 -17.10 -9.26 -5.08
C ASP A 115 -15.91 -8.37 -5.43
N THR A 116 -16.06 -7.06 -5.19
CA THR A 116 -14.95 -6.12 -5.24
C THR A 116 -14.18 -6.19 -3.93
N VAL A 117 -12.86 -6.37 -4.03
CA VAL A 117 -12.00 -6.52 -2.86
C VAL A 117 -10.75 -5.65 -2.95
N PHE A 118 -10.29 -5.19 -1.78
CA PHE A 118 -8.94 -4.66 -1.59
C PHE A 118 -8.01 -5.77 -1.12
N LEU A 119 -6.78 -5.77 -1.62
CA LEU A 119 -5.71 -6.69 -1.25
C LEU A 119 -4.45 -5.93 -0.83
N PRO A 120 -3.84 -6.26 0.31
CA PRO A 120 -2.55 -5.69 0.73
C PRO A 120 -1.36 -6.45 0.11
N GLY A 121 -1.48 -6.89 -1.14
CA GLY A 121 -0.48 -7.65 -1.88
C GLY A 121 -0.71 -9.17 -1.88
N SER A 122 0.23 -9.89 -2.53
CA SER A 122 0.21 -11.34 -2.74
C SER A 122 1.62 -11.92 -2.56
N TYR A 123 1.68 -13.22 -2.28
CA TYR A 123 2.94 -13.99 -2.24
C TYR A 123 2.97 -15.11 -3.28
N ALA A 124 2.10 -15.06 -4.28
CA ALA A 124 1.89 -16.16 -5.20
C ALA A 124 2.79 -16.14 -6.44
N PHE A 125 3.47 -15.04 -6.78
CA PHE A 125 4.36 -14.99 -7.93
C PHE A 125 5.61 -15.83 -7.70
N GLN A 126 5.91 -16.74 -8.64
CA GLN A 126 7.04 -17.66 -8.58
C GLN A 126 8.27 -17.10 -9.30
N GLY A 127 9.46 -17.49 -8.83
CA GLY A 127 10.74 -17.09 -9.43
C GLY A 127 11.16 -15.64 -9.15
N VAL A 128 10.43 -14.92 -8.30
CA VAL A 128 10.71 -13.55 -7.86
C VAL A 128 10.40 -13.38 -6.38
N GLN A 129 10.90 -12.32 -5.76
CA GLN A 129 10.44 -11.92 -4.43
C GLN A 129 9.10 -11.17 -4.53
N ASN A 130 8.23 -11.36 -3.54
CA ASN A 130 6.95 -10.68 -3.47
C ASN A 130 7.02 -9.61 -2.35
N ILE A 131 7.44 -8.39 -2.69
CA ILE A 131 7.58 -7.24 -1.77
C ILE A 131 6.73 -6.07 -2.25
N PHE A 132 5.45 -6.08 -2.10
CA PHE A 132 4.55 -7.01 -1.43
C PHE A 132 3.67 -7.78 -2.44
N GLY A 133 4.02 -7.83 -3.71
CA GLY A 133 3.39 -8.67 -4.72
C GLY A 133 2.00 -8.21 -5.22
N GLY A 134 1.64 -6.94 -5.05
CA GLY A 134 0.32 -6.41 -5.45
C GLY A 134 0.27 -5.83 -6.87
N ALA A 135 1.41 -5.60 -7.51
CA ALA A 135 1.47 -5.00 -8.84
C ALA A 135 1.40 -6.05 -9.96
N GLY A 136 0.24 -6.68 -10.12
CA GLY A 136 -0.01 -7.69 -11.15
C GLY A 136 -1.46 -7.70 -11.63
N GLU A 137 -1.70 -8.29 -12.81
CA GLU A 137 -3.05 -8.37 -13.41
C GLU A 137 -3.96 -9.38 -12.73
N ARG A 138 -3.37 -10.40 -12.07
CA ARG A 138 -4.06 -11.41 -11.27
C ARG A 138 -3.27 -11.71 -10.02
N LEU A 139 -3.97 -11.90 -8.91
CA LEU A 139 -3.36 -12.27 -7.64
C LEU A 139 -4.07 -13.49 -7.06
N VAL A 140 -3.29 -14.39 -6.44
CA VAL A 140 -3.81 -15.49 -5.62
C VAL A 140 -3.45 -15.18 -4.18
N VAL A 141 -4.42 -15.19 -3.28
CA VAL A 141 -4.24 -14.87 -1.87
C VAL A 141 -5.17 -15.68 -0.98
N PRO A 142 -4.80 -15.97 0.28
CA PRO A 142 -5.76 -16.44 1.27
C PRO A 142 -6.95 -15.46 1.38
N SER A 143 -8.16 -16.00 1.38
CA SER A 143 -9.41 -15.19 1.37
C SER A 143 -9.54 -14.27 2.58
N GLU A 144 -8.92 -14.61 3.72
CA GLU A 144 -8.89 -13.79 4.93
C GLU A 144 -8.11 -12.46 4.76
N ARG A 145 -7.21 -12.39 3.77
CA ARG A 145 -6.47 -11.17 3.46
C ARG A 145 -7.28 -10.18 2.64
N ALA A 146 -8.34 -10.64 1.99
CA ALA A 146 -9.20 -9.79 1.20
C ALA A 146 -10.12 -8.95 2.10
N VAL A 147 -10.27 -7.69 1.74
CA VAL A 147 -11.22 -6.78 2.39
C VAL A 147 -12.30 -6.43 1.37
N LYS A 148 -13.52 -6.87 1.64
CA LYS A 148 -14.66 -6.57 0.76
C LYS A 148 -14.96 -5.08 0.77
N LEU A 149 -15.10 -4.49 -0.42
CA LEU A 149 -15.39 -3.09 -0.63
C LEU A 149 -16.75 -2.90 -1.30
N ASN A 150 -17.35 -1.73 -1.05
CA ASN A 150 -18.47 -1.30 -1.87
C ASN A 150 -17.95 -1.00 -3.29
N PRO A 151 -18.53 -1.61 -4.36
CA PRO A 151 -18.08 -1.38 -5.74
C PRO A 151 -18.09 0.09 -6.17
N SER A 152 -18.91 0.94 -5.54
CA SER A 152 -18.97 2.38 -5.83
C SER A 152 -17.67 3.13 -5.48
N LEU A 153 -16.81 2.57 -4.63
CA LEU A 153 -15.49 3.14 -4.34
C LEU A 153 -14.57 3.11 -5.56
N GLY A 154 -14.73 2.09 -6.44
CA GLY A 154 -13.94 1.97 -7.65
C GLY A 154 -12.43 2.08 -7.36
N VAL A 155 -11.76 2.93 -8.10
CA VAL A 155 -10.32 3.19 -7.97
C VAL A 155 -9.93 3.73 -6.58
N ASN A 156 -10.81 4.43 -5.87
CA ASN A 156 -10.52 4.98 -4.56
C ASN A 156 -10.22 3.90 -3.49
N GLY A 157 -10.66 2.67 -3.72
CA GLY A 157 -10.36 1.55 -2.83
C GLY A 157 -8.86 1.30 -2.62
N ILE A 158 -7.97 1.70 -3.55
CA ILE A 158 -6.52 1.60 -3.39
C ILE A 158 -5.98 2.43 -2.21
N LEU A 159 -6.71 3.48 -1.82
CA LEU A 159 -6.30 4.38 -0.73
C LEU A 159 -6.45 3.73 0.66
N LEU A 160 -7.07 2.56 0.74
CA LEU A 160 -7.41 1.92 2.01
C LEU A 160 -6.18 1.64 2.88
N ALA A 161 -5.07 1.13 2.29
CA ALA A 161 -3.84 0.86 3.06
C ALA A 161 -3.26 2.13 3.68
N LEU A 162 -3.17 3.22 2.90
CA LEU A 162 -2.64 4.49 3.38
C LEU A 162 -3.57 5.16 4.39
N ALA A 163 -4.88 5.07 4.18
CA ALA A 163 -5.86 5.61 5.11
C ALA A 163 -5.82 4.84 6.45
N ALA A 164 -5.66 3.51 6.42
CA ALA A 164 -5.47 2.70 7.62
C ALA A 164 -4.16 3.03 8.34
N THR A 165 -3.06 3.24 7.59
CA THR A 165 -1.79 3.71 8.17
C THR A 165 -1.94 5.10 8.80
N ALA A 166 -2.67 6.00 8.16
CA ALA A 166 -2.97 7.32 8.75
C ALA A 166 -3.84 7.21 10.01
N HIS A 167 -4.82 6.30 10.04
CA HIS A 167 -5.62 6.03 11.23
C HIS A 167 -4.78 5.46 12.37
N HIS A 168 -3.82 4.58 12.06
CA HIS A 168 -2.90 4.01 13.03
C HIS A 168 -2.09 5.07 13.79
N VAL A 169 -1.81 6.22 13.18
CA VAL A 169 -1.18 7.36 13.89
C VAL A 169 -1.93 7.73 15.16
N PHE A 170 -3.27 7.64 15.15
CA PHE A 170 -4.11 8.00 16.30
C PHE A 170 -4.12 6.91 17.36
N THR A 171 -4.03 5.64 16.96
CA THR A 171 -4.24 4.46 17.82
C THR A 171 -2.96 3.85 18.36
N SER A 172 -1.79 4.18 17.78
CA SER A 172 -0.49 3.59 18.13
C SER A 172 0.14 4.14 19.41
N GLY A 173 -0.59 4.90 20.22
CA GLY A 173 -0.14 5.45 21.49
C GLY A 173 0.09 4.37 22.57
N PRO A 174 0.79 4.70 23.65
CA PRO A 174 1.10 3.76 24.73
C PRO A 174 -0.12 3.31 25.53
N SER A 175 -1.25 3.96 25.37
CA SER A 175 -2.54 3.61 26.01
C SER A 175 -3.60 3.48 24.93
N SER A 176 -4.25 2.32 24.87
CA SER A 176 -5.41 2.07 23.99
C SER A 176 -6.61 2.98 24.27
N ASP A 177 -6.65 3.58 25.45
CA ASP A 177 -7.80 4.36 25.93
C ASP A 177 -7.72 5.84 25.50
N ARG A 178 -6.59 6.28 24.92
CA ARG A 178 -6.40 7.67 24.51
C ARG A 178 -5.88 7.78 23.09
N LEU A 179 -6.74 8.20 22.18
CA LEU A 179 -6.37 8.56 20.83
C LEU A 179 -5.63 9.90 20.80
N SER A 180 -4.51 9.96 20.07
CA SER A 180 -3.74 11.20 19.87
C SER A 180 -4.00 11.75 18.48
N TYR A 181 -4.77 12.83 18.41
CA TYR A 181 -5.05 13.52 17.15
C TYR A 181 -4.09 14.70 16.97
N PRO A 182 -3.34 14.76 15.86
CA PRO A 182 -2.43 15.86 15.60
C PRO A 182 -3.18 17.17 15.35
N ASP A 183 -2.75 18.23 16.00
CA ASP A 183 -3.16 19.60 15.73
C ASP A 183 -2.18 20.34 14.81
N LEU A 184 -1.02 19.70 14.51
CA LEU A 184 -0.10 20.05 13.43
C LEU A 184 0.31 18.78 12.65
N ILE A 185 0.21 18.86 11.33
CA ILE A 185 0.70 17.81 10.41
C ILE A 185 1.81 18.42 9.55
N VAL A 186 2.95 17.74 9.45
CA VAL A 186 4.09 18.19 8.63
C VAL A 186 4.17 17.35 7.35
N GLY A 187 3.96 18.00 6.21
CA GLY A 187 3.88 17.38 4.88
C GLY A 187 2.44 17.27 4.37
N HIS A 188 2.17 17.83 3.18
CA HIS A 188 0.85 17.82 2.53
C HIS A 188 0.83 16.91 1.29
N GLY A 189 1.58 15.80 1.34
CA GLY A 189 1.46 14.69 0.41
C GLY A 189 0.20 13.87 0.66
N ILE A 190 0.08 12.70 0.01
CA ILE A 190 -1.11 11.82 0.15
C ILE A 190 -1.38 11.46 1.62
N MET A 191 -0.34 11.11 2.39
CA MET A 191 -0.46 10.71 3.79
C MET A 191 -0.92 11.89 4.68
N GLY A 192 -0.35 13.09 4.51
CA GLY A 192 -0.74 14.27 5.28
C GLY A 192 -2.18 14.71 4.98
N ARG A 193 -2.62 14.58 3.73
CA ARG A 193 -4.02 14.85 3.33
C ARG A 193 -4.99 13.87 3.97
N LEU A 194 -4.66 12.58 3.97
CA LEU A 194 -5.48 11.56 4.63
C LEU A 194 -5.56 11.79 6.14
N LEU A 195 -4.42 12.08 6.80
CA LEU A 195 -4.38 12.43 8.22
C LEU A 195 -5.28 13.61 8.56
N ALA A 196 -5.16 14.72 7.82
CA ALA A 196 -5.96 15.92 8.08
C ALA A 196 -7.46 15.63 7.92
N ARG A 197 -7.85 14.89 6.89
CA ARG A 197 -9.24 14.49 6.64
C ARG A 197 -9.77 13.54 7.71
N LEU A 198 -8.94 12.61 8.19
CA LEU A 198 -9.30 11.67 9.27
C LEU A 198 -9.50 12.39 10.61
N VAL A 199 -8.65 13.39 10.93
CA VAL A 199 -8.83 14.24 12.14
C VAL A 199 -10.21 14.91 12.12
N ILE A 200 -10.58 15.49 10.96
CA ILE A 200 -11.89 16.14 10.79
C ILE A 200 -13.02 15.10 10.83
N ALA A 201 -12.87 13.97 10.16
CA ALA A 201 -13.86 12.89 10.16
C ALA A 201 -14.10 12.29 11.55
N ALA A 202 -13.11 12.38 12.44
CA ALA A 202 -13.22 12.01 13.85
C ALA A 202 -13.88 13.11 14.72
N GLY A 203 -14.37 14.20 14.12
CA GLY A 203 -15.02 15.30 14.83
C GLY A 203 -14.05 16.19 15.63
N GLN A 204 -12.76 16.11 15.35
CA GLN A 204 -11.74 16.91 16.02
C GLN A 204 -11.57 18.28 15.31
N PRO A 205 -11.04 19.30 16.02
CA PRO A 205 -10.68 20.56 15.39
C PRO A 205 -9.72 20.34 14.21
N ALA A 206 -9.93 21.09 13.12
CA ALA A 206 -9.12 20.99 11.93
C ALA A 206 -7.62 21.27 12.24
N PRO A 207 -6.69 20.41 11.83
CA PRO A 207 -5.27 20.62 12.07
C PRO A 207 -4.72 21.73 11.17
N THR A 208 -3.60 22.34 11.59
CA THR A 208 -2.72 23.08 10.68
C THR A 208 -1.85 22.09 9.92
N VAL A 209 -1.63 22.32 8.64
CA VAL A 209 -0.74 21.49 7.82
C VAL A 209 0.41 22.34 7.28
N TRP A 210 1.65 21.89 7.46
CA TRP A 210 2.83 22.52 6.91
C TRP A 210 3.21 21.90 5.57
N GLU A 211 3.49 22.77 4.59
CA GLU A 211 3.99 22.35 3.28
C GLU A 211 4.94 23.40 2.69
N THR A 212 6.13 22.97 2.34
CA THR A 212 7.17 23.83 1.77
C THR A 212 7.02 24.01 0.26
N GLN A 213 6.51 22.99 -0.44
CA GLN A 213 6.35 23.02 -1.88
C GLN A 213 5.06 23.76 -2.28
N GLY A 214 5.21 24.88 -3.00
CA GLY A 214 4.08 25.72 -3.43
C GLY A 214 2.99 24.95 -4.17
N VAL A 215 3.37 24.04 -5.09
CA VAL A 215 2.42 23.22 -5.86
C VAL A 215 1.55 22.32 -4.98
N ARG A 216 2.05 21.89 -3.81
CA ARG A 216 1.34 21.03 -2.87
C ARG A 216 0.53 21.77 -1.81
N ARG A 217 0.70 23.10 -1.66
CA ARG A 217 -0.07 23.87 -0.68
C ARG A 217 -1.56 23.99 -1.02
N ALA A 218 -1.93 23.90 -2.29
CA ALA A 218 -3.32 23.82 -2.69
C ALA A 218 -3.99 22.50 -2.33
N GLY A 219 -5.33 22.46 -2.29
CA GLY A 219 -6.15 21.25 -2.11
C GLY A 219 -6.36 20.83 -0.67
N GLY A 220 -6.15 21.71 0.30
CA GLY A 220 -6.66 21.54 1.68
C GLY A 220 -8.18 21.57 1.68
N VAL A 221 -8.82 20.57 2.32
CA VAL A 221 -10.28 20.43 2.42
C VAL A 221 -10.69 20.55 3.89
N GLY A 222 -11.15 21.73 4.27
CA GLY A 222 -11.59 21.99 5.64
C GLY A 222 -10.47 22.26 6.65
N TYR A 223 -9.21 22.43 6.21
CA TYR A 223 -8.04 22.75 7.05
C TYR A 223 -7.09 23.73 6.34
N ALA A 224 -6.27 24.42 7.12
CA ALA A 224 -5.28 25.38 6.61
C ALA A 224 -3.97 24.66 6.23
N VAL A 225 -3.41 25.04 5.06
CA VAL A 225 -2.09 24.62 4.62
C VAL A 225 -1.21 25.85 4.50
N ILE A 226 -0.14 25.91 5.29
CA ILE A 226 0.75 27.09 5.37
C ILE A 226 2.21 26.69 5.20
N HIS A 227 3.05 27.65 4.83
CA HIS A 227 4.49 27.45 4.90
C HIS A 227 4.92 27.44 6.38
N PRO A 228 5.83 26.54 6.82
CA PRO A 228 6.25 26.47 8.22
C PRO A 228 6.82 27.77 8.79
N ASP A 229 7.40 28.63 7.95
CA ASP A 229 7.95 29.93 8.37
C ASP A 229 6.87 30.99 8.61
N GLU A 230 5.66 30.80 8.08
CA GLU A 230 4.49 31.66 8.29
C GLU A 230 3.77 31.32 9.62
N ASP A 231 4.10 30.20 10.25
CA ASP A 231 3.46 29.73 11.47
C ASP A 231 4.05 30.34 12.73
N ALA A 232 3.29 31.20 13.38
CA ALA A 232 3.67 31.83 14.65
C ALA A 232 3.33 30.98 15.89
N LYS A 233 2.49 29.92 15.78
CA LYS A 233 2.04 29.10 16.91
C LYS A 233 3.19 28.34 17.58
N ARG A 234 3.14 28.17 18.91
CA ARG A 234 4.22 27.60 19.76
C ARG A 234 3.71 26.67 20.86
N ASP A 235 2.49 26.18 20.76
CA ASP A 235 1.84 25.40 21.81
C ASP A 235 1.07 24.20 21.24
N TYR A 236 1.60 23.59 20.18
CA TYR A 236 1.02 22.37 19.61
C TYR A 236 1.05 21.23 20.63
N ARG A 237 -0.07 20.56 20.80
CA ARG A 237 -0.18 19.42 21.71
C ARG A 237 0.32 18.13 21.08
N CYS A 238 0.04 17.94 19.80
CA CYS A 238 0.38 16.75 19.06
C CYS A 238 0.77 17.13 17.63
N VAL A 239 2.01 16.84 17.26
CA VAL A 239 2.54 17.06 15.91
C VAL A 239 2.74 15.70 15.25
N CYS A 240 2.25 15.51 14.03
CA CYS A 240 2.56 14.32 13.24
C CYS A 240 3.43 14.70 12.03
N ASP A 241 4.61 14.10 11.93
CA ASP A 241 5.47 14.26 10.75
C ASP A 241 5.29 13.11 9.77
N VAL A 242 5.01 13.48 8.51
CA VAL A 242 4.95 12.59 7.34
C VAL A 242 5.75 13.17 6.16
N SER A 243 6.67 14.10 6.43
CA SER A 243 7.48 14.75 5.40
C SER A 243 8.66 13.91 4.92
N GLY A 244 9.18 13.03 5.79
CA GLY A 244 10.42 12.29 5.55
C GLY A 244 11.70 13.15 5.71
N ASP A 245 11.60 14.36 6.25
CA ASP A 245 12.73 15.22 6.55
C ASP A 245 13.44 14.78 7.84
N ALA A 246 14.68 14.28 7.73
CA ALA A 246 15.46 13.84 8.89
C ALA A 246 15.80 14.98 9.87
N GLY A 247 15.75 16.24 9.44
CA GLY A 247 15.98 17.42 10.28
C GLY A 247 14.75 17.94 11.02
N ILE A 248 13.58 17.33 10.80
CA ILE A 248 12.29 17.89 11.22
C ILE A 248 12.15 18.09 12.72
N LEU A 249 12.73 17.22 13.54
CA LEU A 249 12.63 17.30 15.01
C LEU A 249 13.11 18.63 15.56
N ASN A 250 14.19 19.20 15.00
CA ASN A 250 14.72 20.51 15.41
C ASN A 250 13.77 21.68 15.04
N ARG A 251 12.84 21.47 14.10
CA ARG A 251 11.83 22.48 13.72
C ARG A 251 10.57 22.35 14.55
N VAL A 252 10.12 21.11 14.86
CA VAL A 252 8.83 20.90 15.54
C VAL A 252 8.93 20.90 17.05
N ILE A 253 10.03 20.42 17.66
CA ILE A 253 10.22 20.44 19.11
C ILE A 253 10.07 21.86 19.70
N PRO A 254 10.65 22.92 19.11
CA PRO A 254 10.40 24.27 19.58
C PRO A 254 8.96 24.78 19.48
N LYS A 255 8.10 24.07 18.73
CA LYS A 255 6.70 24.44 18.47
C LYS A 255 5.69 23.73 19.37
N ILE A 256 6.08 22.61 20.02
CA ILE A 256 5.17 21.90 20.94
C ILE A 256 5.06 22.63 22.30
N GLY A 257 3.91 22.48 22.95
CA GLY A 257 3.72 22.87 24.33
C GLY A 257 4.45 21.95 25.33
N ALA A 258 4.40 22.26 26.62
CA ALA A 258 4.93 21.39 27.66
C ALA A 258 4.19 20.04 27.65
N GLY A 259 4.95 18.93 27.70
CA GLY A 259 4.40 17.57 27.59
C GLY A 259 3.85 17.21 26.20
N GLY A 260 4.10 18.05 25.19
CA GLY A 260 3.62 17.85 23.84
C GLY A 260 4.22 16.61 23.17
N GLU A 261 3.49 16.06 22.20
CA GLU A 261 3.84 14.82 21.49
C GLU A 261 4.29 15.11 20.06
N VAL A 262 5.33 14.41 19.60
CA VAL A 262 5.73 14.34 18.19
C VAL A 262 5.62 12.90 17.73
N ILE A 263 4.79 12.66 16.72
CA ILE A 263 4.57 11.36 16.11
C ILE A 263 5.31 11.32 14.77
N LEU A 264 6.23 10.37 14.66
CA LEU A 264 6.98 10.12 13.43
C LEU A 264 6.26 9.02 12.64
N ALA A 265 5.63 9.38 11.55
CA ALA A 265 4.88 8.48 10.67
C ALA A 265 5.35 8.58 9.20
N GLY A 266 6.42 9.33 8.95
CA GLY A 266 7.13 9.37 7.68
C GLY A 266 8.12 8.21 7.54
N PHE A 267 8.72 8.09 6.35
CA PHE A 267 9.84 7.20 6.11
C PHE A 267 11.12 8.04 5.92
N TYR A 268 12.14 7.77 6.72
CA TYR A 268 13.35 8.60 6.76
C TYR A 268 14.53 7.83 6.19
N LYS A 269 15.29 8.47 5.29
CA LYS A 269 16.48 7.87 4.65
C LYS A 269 17.75 7.98 5.52
N GLN A 270 17.71 8.81 6.57
CA GLN A 270 18.83 9.11 7.45
C GLN A 270 18.38 9.01 8.91
N ASP A 271 19.33 8.84 9.81
CA ASP A 271 19.09 8.85 11.24
C ASP A 271 18.50 10.21 11.67
N LEU A 272 17.53 10.15 12.57
CA LEU A 272 16.91 11.32 13.17
C LEU A 272 17.75 11.79 14.36
N SER A 273 18.00 13.09 14.42
CA SER A 273 18.69 13.72 15.55
C SER A 273 18.00 15.01 15.97
N PHE A 274 18.13 15.38 17.23
CA PHE A 274 17.56 16.63 17.75
C PHE A 274 18.39 17.23 18.88
N ALA A 275 18.27 18.55 19.07
CA ALA A 275 18.86 19.26 20.18
C ALA A 275 18.15 18.88 21.49
N TYR A 276 18.91 18.35 22.46
CA TYR A 276 18.34 17.86 23.73
C TYR A 276 17.67 18.96 24.56
N ALA A 277 18.31 20.12 24.69
CA ALA A 277 17.84 21.17 25.62
C ALA A 277 16.41 21.67 25.30
N PRO A 278 16.03 21.97 24.05
CA PRO A 278 14.64 22.30 23.74
C PRO A 278 13.64 21.18 24.05
N ALA A 279 14.02 19.92 23.83
CA ALA A 279 13.18 18.75 24.12
C ALA A 279 13.00 18.57 25.65
N PHE A 280 14.09 18.70 26.40
CA PHE A 280 14.11 18.63 27.87
C PHE A 280 13.19 19.71 28.48
N MET A 281 13.32 20.97 28.04
CA MET A 281 12.52 22.08 28.56
C MET A 281 11.00 21.95 28.30
N ARG A 282 10.62 21.08 27.36
CA ARG A 282 9.22 20.82 27.01
C ARG A 282 8.72 19.46 27.49
N GLU A 283 9.59 18.65 28.10
CA GLU A 283 9.27 17.25 28.42
C GLU A 283 8.65 16.55 27.21
N ALA A 284 9.32 16.72 26.04
CA ALA A 284 8.80 16.28 24.75
C ALA A 284 8.65 14.76 24.69
N ASN A 285 7.48 14.30 24.24
CA ASN A 285 7.20 12.90 23.97
C ASN A 285 7.42 12.63 22.49
N ILE A 286 8.31 11.70 22.13
CA ILE A 286 8.54 11.31 20.74
C ILE A 286 8.21 9.84 20.59
N ARG A 287 7.33 9.52 19.64
CA ARG A 287 7.00 8.13 19.29
C ARG A 287 6.97 7.90 17.79
N VAL A 288 7.01 6.64 17.40
CA VAL A 288 6.95 6.20 16.01
C VAL A 288 5.62 5.49 15.79
N ALA A 289 4.91 5.85 14.73
CA ALA A 289 3.76 5.10 14.23
C ALA A 289 4.22 4.28 13.01
N ALA A 290 4.00 2.97 13.07
CA ALA A 290 4.39 2.05 12.00
C ALA A 290 3.22 1.75 11.03
N GLN A 291 3.14 0.52 10.53
CA GLN A 291 2.07 0.08 9.64
C GLN A 291 0.76 -0.15 10.42
N TRP A 292 -0.35 -0.04 9.70
CA TRP A 292 -1.70 -0.29 10.22
C TRP A 292 -1.89 -1.70 10.80
N GLN A 293 -2.85 -1.83 11.70
CA GLN A 293 -3.37 -3.08 12.22
C GLN A 293 -4.78 -3.35 11.68
N ARG A 294 -5.30 -4.57 11.87
CA ARG A 294 -6.62 -4.95 11.36
C ARG A 294 -7.73 -4.00 11.83
N ALA A 295 -7.68 -3.56 13.08
CA ALA A 295 -8.67 -2.63 13.63
C ALA A 295 -8.66 -1.26 12.92
N ASP A 296 -7.49 -0.75 12.51
CA ASP A 296 -7.38 0.49 11.75
C ASP A 296 -8.00 0.35 10.37
N LEU A 297 -7.76 -0.80 9.73
CA LEU A 297 -8.33 -1.12 8.42
C LEU A 297 -9.85 -1.17 8.48
N ASP A 298 -10.41 -1.87 9.46
CA ASP A 298 -11.86 -2.02 9.65
C ASP A 298 -12.52 -0.66 9.95
N ALA A 299 -11.88 0.19 10.76
CA ALA A 299 -12.36 1.55 11.05
C ALA A 299 -12.42 2.42 9.78
N VAL A 300 -11.39 2.37 8.93
CA VAL A 300 -11.35 3.14 7.69
C VAL A 300 -12.33 2.60 6.66
N VAL A 301 -12.50 1.28 6.55
CA VAL A 301 -13.54 0.66 5.70
C VAL A 301 -14.92 1.19 6.06
N ALA A 302 -15.25 1.27 7.35
CA ALA A 302 -16.52 1.85 7.81
C ALA A 302 -16.64 3.33 7.37
N MET A 303 -15.58 4.14 7.52
CA MET A 303 -15.59 5.54 7.09
C MET A 303 -15.74 5.70 5.57
N PHE A 304 -15.17 4.77 4.78
CA PHE A 304 -15.35 4.73 3.33
C PHE A 304 -16.80 4.42 2.95
N HIS A 305 -17.40 3.43 3.61
CA HIS A 305 -18.78 3.03 3.34
C HIS A 305 -19.80 4.12 3.73
N ASP A 306 -19.54 4.82 4.85
CA ASP A 306 -20.41 5.88 5.36
C ASP A 306 -20.21 7.22 4.63
N GLY A 307 -19.20 7.33 3.75
CA GLY A 307 -18.85 8.57 3.07
C GLY A 307 -18.29 9.67 4.02
N ARG A 308 -17.92 9.32 5.27
CA ARG A 308 -17.36 10.27 6.24
C ARG A 308 -15.95 10.73 5.92
N LEU A 309 -15.19 9.94 5.15
CA LEU A 309 -13.85 10.29 4.71
C LEU A 309 -13.90 10.69 3.23
N PRO A 310 -13.83 11.98 2.88
CA PRO A 310 -13.80 12.42 1.49
C PRO A 310 -12.47 12.01 0.84
N LEU A 311 -12.54 11.39 -0.34
CA LEU A 311 -11.38 10.87 -1.07
C LEU A 311 -11.06 11.67 -2.35
N ASP A 312 -11.89 12.65 -2.70
CA ASP A 312 -11.75 13.46 -3.91
C ASP A 312 -10.40 14.18 -3.97
N GLY A 313 -9.80 14.18 -5.17
CA GLY A 313 -8.54 14.86 -5.44
C GLY A 313 -7.30 14.22 -4.80
N LEU A 314 -7.40 13.00 -4.23
CA LEU A 314 -6.26 12.27 -3.71
C LEU A 314 -5.53 11.47 -4.80
N ILE A 315 -6.27 10.85 -5.73
CA ILE A 315 -5.71 10.21 -6.92
C ILE A 315 -5.58 11.28 -8.00
N THR A 316 -4.36 11.55 -8.42
CA THR A 316 -4.06 12.63 -9.38
C THR A 316 -3.60 12.12 -10.74
N HIS A 317 -3.07 10.90 -10.80
CA HIS A 317 -2.50 10.33 -12.02
C HIS A 317 -2.92 8.88 -12.19
N THR A 318 -3.13 8.48 -13.43
CA THR A 318 -3.44 7.08 -13.80
C THR A 318 -2.70 6.75 -15.09
N GLU A 319 -2.05 5.60 -15.12
CA GLU A 319 -1.40 5.05 -16.29
C GLU A 319 -1.81 3.58 -16.50
N LYS A 320 -1.79 3.11 -17.75
CA LYS A 320 -1.98 1.68 -18.03
C LYS A 320 -0.76 0.87 -17.59
N ALA A 321 -0.97 -0.38 -17.19
CA ALA A 321 0.12 -1.29 -16.80
C ALA A 321 1.17 -1.47 -17.92
N THR A 322 0.77 -1.36 -19.18
CA THR A 322 1.70 -1.37 -20.33
C THR A 322 2.68 -0.21 -20.34
N ASN A 323 2.37 0.88 -19.62
CA ASN A 323 3.20 2.07 -19.47
C ASN A 323 3.86 2.14 -18.09
N ALA A 324 4.14 0.99 -17.47
CA ALA A 324 4.62 0.93 -16.09
C ALA A 324 5.85 1.81 -15.83
N GLN A 325 6.84 1.82 -16.73
CA GLN A 325 8.02 2.69 -16.58
C GLN A 325 7.61 4.16 -16.40
N ARG A 326 6.74 4.67 -17.27
CA ARG A 326 6.25 6.05 -17.16
C ARG A 326 5.46 6.29 -15.87
N ALA A 327 4.66 5.31 -15.44
CA ALA A 327 3.91 5.41 -14.18
C ALA A 327 4.85 5.64 -13.00
N TYR A 328 5.93 4.88 -12.90
CA TYR A 328 6.93 5.00 -11.84
C TYR A 328 7.75 6.28 -11.95
N ASP A 329 8.17 6.66 -13.16
CA ASP A 329 8.90 7.91 -13.41
C ASP A 329 8.08 9.14 -12.97
N VAL A 330 6.79 9.19 -13.31
CA VAL A 330 5.88 10.28 -12.91
C VAL A 330 5.60 10.20 -11.39
N ALA A 331 5.32 9.02 -10.85
CA ALA A 331 5.03 8.88 -9.41
C ALA A 331 6.18 9.39 -8.53
N PHE A 332 7.42 9.20 -8.96
CA PHE A 332 8.60 9.55 -8.17
C PHE A 332 9.23 10.89 -8.58
N GLY A 333 9.00 11.36 -9.80
CA GLY A 333 9.64 12.57 -10.36
C GLY A 333 8.75 13.80 -10.37
N ASP A 334 7.42 13.64 -10.49
CA ASP A 334 6.50 14.78 -10.58
C ASP A 334 6.00 15.20 -9.17
N PRO A 335 6.36 16.38 -8.67
CA PRO A 335 5.87 16.88 -7.38
C PRO A 335 4.35 17.09 -7.35
N ALA A 336 3.67 17.23 -8.49
CA ALA A 336 2.22 17.32 -8.58
C ALA A 336 1.53 15.96 -8.43
N CYS A 337 2.26 14.86 -8.59
CA CYS A 337 1.73 13.51 -8.39
C CYS A 337 1.56 13.22 -6.89
N LEU A 338 0.32 13.21 -6.41
CA LEU A 338 0.00 12.79 -5.04
C LEU A 338 -0.13 11.27 -4.96
N LYS A 339 -0.92 10.70 -5.87
CA LYS A 339 -1.11 9.26 -5.98
C LYS A 339 -1.20 8.87 -7.45
N MET A 340 -0.34 7.96 -7.85
CA MET A 340 -0.37 7.27 -9.13
C MET A 340 -1.12 5.95 -8.99
N VAL A 341 -1.97 5.68 -9.98
CA VAL A 341 -2.68 4.41 -10.15
C VAL A 341 -2.21 3.74 -11.42
N VAL A 342 -1.96 2.45 -11.35
CA VAL A 342 -1.78 1.57 -12.50
C VAL A 342 -3.12 0.90 -12.81
N ASP A 343 -3.64 1.12 -14.02
CA ASP A 343 -4.87 0.51 -14.54
C ASP A 343 -4.52 -0.77 -15.32
N TRP A 344 -5.01 -1.90 -14.84
CA TRP A 344 -4.77 -3.23 -15.40
C TRP A 344 -5.85 -3.70 -16.38
N ARG A 345 -6.93 -2.95 -16.53
CA ARG A 345 -8.08 -3.30 -17.39
C ARG A 345 -7.78 -3.12 -18.86
#